data_1004edf9687012b21741b3dc4b45348b
#
_entry.id   1004edf9687012b21741b3dc4b45348b
#
_cell.length_a   1.000
_cell.length_b   1.000
_cell.length_c   1.000
_cell.angle_alpha   90.00
_cell.angle_beta   90.00
_cell.angle_gamma   90.00
#
_symmetry.space_group_name_H-M   'P 1'
#
loop_
_entity.id
_entity.type
_entity.pdbx_description
1 polymer ?
#
loop_
_entity_poly.entity_id
_entity_poly.type
_entity_poly.pdbx_seq_one_letter_code
_entity_poly.pdbx_strand_id
1 'polypeptide(L)'
;AGDDMSSFKDVVGHKNIIQYIENAVKTDKVSHAYILNGEKGSGKRLLANLFAMSLQCQNRDEDGDACGKCQSCKQAASNNQPDIIRVTHEKPNTISIDDIREQINNDIVIKPYSSKYKIYIVPDADMMSVQAQNALLKTIEEPPAYAVIIFLTNNAGVFLPTILSRCVMLSLKPVKNQVIVEYLMKNCKIPEYHAQLCAAFAQGRPGRAVKLAASPDFEEIKSDIIKLLKNIHNMELTDLAASIKDINNYDISVDDC
;
A
#
# COMPACT_ATOMS: atom_id res chain seq x y z
N ALA A 1 16.50 -1.14 0.21
CA ALA A 1 16.65 0.11 0.97
C ALA A 1 15.26 0.75 1.15
N GLY A 2 14.36 0.14 1.91
CA GLY A 2 12.98 0.60 2.12
C GLY A 2 12.45 0.22 3.50
N ASP A 3 13.29 -0.33 4.39
CA ASP A 3 12.83 -1.13 5.51
C ASP A 3 12.88 -0.43 6.89
N ASP A 4 13.06 0.88 6.93
CA ASP A 4 13.17 1.61 8.22
C ASP A 4 11.99 2.56 8.48
N MET A 5 10.89 2.43 7.74
CA MET A 5 9.66 3.21 7.98
C MET A 5 8.84 2.52 9.06
N SER A 6 9.08 2.91 10.30
CA SER A 6 8.45 2.30 11.49
C SER A 6 7.37 3.18 12.14
N SER A 7 7.07 4.35 11.57
CA SER A 7 6.24 5.38 12.16
C SER A 7 5.30 6.01 11.12
N PHE A 8 4.10 6.42 11.54
CA PHE A 8 3.22 7.22 10.70
C PHE A 8 3.84 8.55 10.26
N LYS A 9 4.84 9.06 10.98
CA LYS A 9 5.59 10.28 10.63
C LYS A 9 6.40 10.12 9.35
N ASP A 10 6.70 8.88 8.96
CA ASP A 10 7.44 8.57 7.73
C ASP A 10 6.53 8.53 6.48
N VAL A 11 5.21 8.54 6.68
CA VAL A 11 4.24 8.48 5.57
C VAL A 11 4.14 9.83 4.88
N VAL A 12 4.36 9.83 3.57
CA VAL A 12 4.25 11.02 2.73
C VAL A 12 2.80 11.37 2.45
N GLY A 13 2.35 12.51 2.98
CA GLY A 13 0.97 12.95 2.79
C GLY A 13 -0.04 12.24 3.71
N HIS A 14 -1.28 12.15 3.28
CA HIS A 14 -2.40 11.42 3.91
C HIS A 14 -2.68 11.78 5.39
N LYS A 15 -2.36 12.99 5.81
CA LYS A 15 -2.46 13.44 7.22
C LYS A 15 -3.81 13.15 7.87
N ASN A 16 -4.91 13.37 7.15
CA ASN A 16 -6.26 13.12 7.70
C ASN A 16 -6.51 11.63 7.98
N ILE A 17 -5.98 10.75 7.14
CA ILE A 17 -6.11 9.30 7.31
C ILE A 17 -5.27 8.86 8.51
N ILE A 18 -4.04 9.37 8.61
CA ILE A 18 -3.14 9.10 9.73
C ILE A 18 -3.79 9.54 11.04
N GLN A 19 -4.28 10.78 11.13
CA GLN A 19 -4.98 11.29 12.32
C GLN A 19 -6.21 10.44 12.69
N TYR A 20 -6.97 9.96 11.68
CA TYR A 20 -8.10 9.08 11.93
C TYR A 20 -7.63 7.76 12.57
N ILE A 21 -6.59 7.14 12.02
CA ILE A 21 -6.02 5.88 12.53
C ILE A 21 -5.46 6.08 13.95
N GLU A 22 -4.63 7.11 14.16
CA GLU A 22 -4.07 7.45 15.46
C GLU A 22 -5.17 7.64 16.52
N ASN A 23 -6.21 8.41 16.19
CA ASN A 23 -7.35 8.61 17.08
C ASN A 23 -8.11 7.31 17.39
N ALA A 24 -8.31 6.45 16.38
CA ALA A 24 -8.96 5.16 16.59
C ALA A 24 -8.15 4.26 17.54
N VAL A 25 -6.82 4.26 17.38
CA VAL A 25 -5.89 3.49 18.23
C VAL A 25 -5.84 4.06 19.64
N LYS A 26 -5.70 5.38 19.80
CA LYS A 26 -5.68 6.06 21.11
C LYS A 26 -6.94 5.84 21.93
N THR A 27 -8.09 5.98 21.28
CA THR A 27 -9.39 5.89 21.95
C THR A 27 -9.91 4.47 22.07
N ASP A 28 -9.14 3.49 21.57
CA ASP A 28 -9.51 2.07 21.49
C ASP A 28 -10.85 1.83 20.75
N LYS A 29 -11.16 2.73 19.79
CA LYS A 29 -12.36 2.66 18.94
C LYS A 29 -12.00 2.20 17.52
N VAL A 30 -11.34 1.05 17.46
CA VAL A 30 -10.93 0.44 16.19
C VAL A 30 -12.13 -0.28 15.57
N SER A 31 -12.43 0.02 14.32
CA SER A 31 -13.46 -0.69 13.58
C SER A 31 -12.96 -2.09 13.17
N HIS A 32 -13.88 -3.01 12.98
CA HIS A 32 -13.57 -4.39 12.57
C HIS A 32 -13.18 -4.53 11.10
N ALA A 33 -13.52 -3.56 10.24
CA ALA A 33 -13.20 -3.63 8.81
C ALA A 33 -12.87 -2.25 8.22
N TYR A 34 -11.80 -2.20 7.43
CA TYR A 34 -11.33 -1.01 6.73
C TYR A 34 -11.10 -1.32 5.25
N ILE A 35 -11.36 -0.35 4.40
CA ILE A 35 -10.98 -0.37 2.98
C ILE A 35 -10.04 0.79 2.71
N LEU A 36 -8.77 0.50 2.42
CA LEU A 36 -7.78 1.46 1.95
C LEU A 36 -7.86 1.51 0.43
N ASN A 37 -8.49 2.55 -0.09
CA ASN A 37 -8.69 2.75 -1.52
C ASN A 37 -7.72 3.80 -2.07
N GLY A 38 -7.05 3.49 -3.17
CA GLY A 38 -6.12 4.41 -3.82
C GLY A 38 -5.34 3.72 -4.93
N GLU A 39 -4.71 4.48 -5.79
CA GLU A 39 -3.92 3.94 -6.90
C GLU A 39 -2.69 3.15 -6.42
N LYS A 40 -2.18 2.28 -7.29
CA LYS A 40 -0.94 1.55 -7.09
C LYS A 40 0.22 2.53 -6.81
N GLY A 41 0.99 2.29 -5.74
CA GLY A 41 2.06 3.20 -5.31
C GLY A 41 1.61 4.40 -4.47
N SER A 42 0.34 4.49 -4.05
CA SER A 42 -0.16 5.56 -3.15
C SER A 42 0.28 5.41 -1.69
N GLY A 43 0.84 4.26 -1.29
CA GLY A 43 1.26 3.98 0.09
C GLY A 43 0.27 3.14 0.91
N LYS A 44 -0.75 2.52 0.29
CA LYS A 44 -1.75 1.68 0.98
C LYS A 44 -1.13 0.58 1.84
N ARG A 45 -0.20 -0.19 1.26
CA ARG A 45 0.45 -1.32 1.96
C ARG A 45 1.27 -0.85 3.16
N LEU A 46 2.04 0.23 2.98
CA LEU A 46 2.79 0.84 4.08
C LEU A 46 1.84 1.27 5.21
N LEU A 47 0.78 2.01 4.87
CA LEU A 47 -0.19 2.50 5.85
C LEU A 47 -0.90 1.35 6.59
N ALA A 48 -1.27 0.28 5.88
CA ALA A 48 -1.87 -0.91 6.49
C ALA A 48 -0.88 -1.62 7.44
N ASN A 49 0.38 -1.76 7.05
CA ASN A 49 1.40 -2.36 7.89
C ASN A 49 1.67 -1.52 9.15
N LEU A 50 1.79 -0.19 9.03
CA LEU A 50 1.97 0.71 10.16
C LEU A 50 0.76 0.67 11.09
N PHE A 51 -0.44 0.64 10.55
CA PHE A 51 -1.67 0.50 11.33
C PHE A 51 -1.70 -0.84 12.09
N ALA A 52 -1.41 -1.94 11.42
CA ALA A 52 -1.33 -3.25 12.05
C ALA A 52 -0.24 -3.29 13.14
N MET A 53 0.94 -2.71 12.86
CA MET A 53 2.04 -2.63 13.84
C MET A 53 1.65 -1.78 15.06
N SER A 54 0.95 -0.67 14.85
CA SER A 54 0.45 0.18 15.92
C SER A 54 -0.58 -0.56 16.80
N LEU A 55 -1.49 -1.33 16.20
CA LEU A 55 -2.46 -2.15 16.94
C LEU A 55 -1.80 -3.24 17.78
N GLN A 56 -0.71 -3.80 17.29
CA GLN A 56 0.05 -4.88 17.96
C GLN A 56 1.11 -4.36 18.95
N CYS A 57 1.43 -3.08 18.92
CA CYS A 57 2.50 -2.51 19.74
C CYS A 57 2.17 -2.58 21.22
N GLN A 58 3.15 -3.05 22.02
CA GLN A 58 3.04 -3.15 23.48
C GLN A 58 3.29 -1.81 24.19
N ASN A 59 4.03 -0.89 23.56
CA ASN A 59 4.45 0.38 24.12
C ASN A 59 4.27 1.50 23.11
N ARG A 60 2.99 1.83 22.79
CA ARG A 60 2.64 2.94 21.87
C ARG A 60 3.08 4.27 22.44
N ASP A 61 3.40 5.24 21.58
CA ASP A 61 3.60 6.61 22.01
C ASP A 61 2.26 7.32 22.33
N GLU A 62 2.34 8.58 22.74
CA GLU A 62 1.17 9.42 23.09
C GLU A 62 0.25 9.65 21.88
N ASP A 63 0.78 9.54 20.68
CA ASP A 63 0.03 9.67 19.42
C ASP A 63 -0.63 8.36 18.99
N GLY A 64 -0.37 7.26 19.65
CA GLY A 64 -0.89 5.93 19.32
C GLY A 64 -0.03 5.22 18.26
N ASP A 65 1.12 5.79 17.90
CA ASP A 65 2.05 5.21 16.94
C ASP A 65 2.86 4.06 17.57
N ALA A 66 3.36 3.19 16.73
CA ALA A 66 4.16 2.04 17.15
C ALA A 66 5.55 2.48 17.64
N CYS A 67 6.03 1.87 18.73
CA CYS A 67 7.35 2.22 19.28
C CYS A 67 8.53 1.76 18.41
N GLY A 68 8.33 0.87 17.43
CA GLY A 68 9.36 0.31 16.57
C GLY A 68 10.39 -0.62 17.27
N LYS A 69 10.37 -0.71 18.61
CA LYS A 69 11.44 -1.36 19.40
C LYS A 69 10.99 -2.62 20.14
N CYS A 70 9.72 -2.75 20.51
CA CYS A 70 9.21 -3.93 21.21
C CYS A 70 9.26 -5.18 20.32
N GLN A 71 9.16 -6.34 20.93
CA GLN A 71 9.21 -7.62 20.20
C GLN A 71 8.14 -7.69 19.10
N SER A 72 6.89 -7.27 19.40
CA SER A 72 5.81 -7.27 18.43
C SER A 72 6.09 -6.36 17.22
N CYS A 73 6.66 -5.16 17.45
CA CYS A 73 7.05 -4.27 16.35
C CYS A 73 8.15 -4.88 15.48
N LYS A 74 9.15 -5.51 16.09
CA LYS A 74 10.24 -6.19 15.36
C LYS A 74 9.71 -7.36 14.52
N GLN A 75 8.79 -8.15 15.09
CA GLN A 75 8.14 -9.24 14.38
C GLN A 75 7.24 -8.72 13.23
N ALA A 76 6.51 -7.62 13.45
CA ALA A 76 5.69 -7.00 12.41
C ALA A 76 6.54 -6.46 11.25
N ALA A 77 7.68 -5.80 11.56
CA ALA A 77 8.62 -5.30 10.56
C ALA A 77 9.26 -6.42 9.72
N SER A 78 9.54 -7.59 10.34
CA SER A 78 10.08 -8.77 9.65
C SER A 78 9.01 -9.68 9.04
N ASN A 79 7.73 -9.26 9.02
CA ASN A 79 6.57 -10.04 8.55
C ASN A 79 6.35 -11.38 9.30
N ASN A 80 6.84 -11.50 10.53
CA ASN A 80 6.78 -12.72 11.37
C ASN A 80 5.84 -12.58 12.58
N GLN A 81 5.00 -11.55 12.63
CA GLN A 81 4.03 -11.38 13.72
C GLN A 81 2.83 -12.31 13.46
N PRO A 82 2.60 -13.31 14.35
CA PRO A 82 1.60 -14.36 14.11
C PRO A 82 0.16 -13.85 14.06
N ASP A 83 -0.13 -12.74 14.72
CA ASP A 83 -1.46 -12.13 14.75
C ASP A 83 -1.69 -11.09 13.63
N ILE A 84 -0.75 -10.98 12.67
CA ILE A 84 -0.90 -10.20 11.43
C ILE A 84 -0.83 -11.15 10.24
N ILE A 85 -1.98 -11.51 9.72
CA ILE A 85 -2.13 -12.43 8.60
C ILE A 85 -2.23 -11.63 7.30
N ARG A 86 -1.35 -11.91 6.35
CA ARG A 86 -1.44 -11.36 5.01
C ARG A 86 -2.04 -12.40 4.10
N VAL A 87 -3.24 -12.11 3.61
CA VAL A 87 -3.94 -13.03 2.71
C VAL A 87 -3.20 -13.12 1.38
N THR A 88 -2.91 -14.33 0.98
CA THR A 88 -2.28 -14.65 -0.31
C THR A 88 -3.29 -15.37 -1.20
N HIS A 89 -3.03 -15.41 -2.50
CA HIS A 89 -3.85 -16.14 -3.45
C HIS A 89 -2.95 -16.89 -4.45
N GLU A 90 -3.39 -18.09 -4.82
CA GLU A 90 -2.64 -18.93 -5.77
C GLU A 90 -2.79 -18.44 -7.22
N LYS A 91 -3.97 -17.92 -7.56
CA LYS A 91 -4.28 -17.45 -8.92
C LYS A 91 -3.83 -15.99 -9.08
N PRO A 92 -3.05 -15.64 -10.09
CA PRO A 92 -2.44 -14.32 -10.22
C PRO A 92 -3.42 -13.14 -10.29
N ASN A 93 -4.68 -13.37 -10.70
CA ASN A 93 -5.67 -12.32 -10.94
C ASN A 93 -7.01 -12.56 -10.23
N THR A 94 -7.07 -13.41 -9.21
CA THR A 94 -8.32 -13.71 -8.55
C THR A 94 -8.08 -14.22 -7.13
N ILE A 95 -8.72 -13.55 -6.17
CA ILE A 95 -8.87 -14.07 -4.81
C ILE A 95 -10.14 -14.93 -4.80
N SER A 96 -9.98 -16.23 -4.59
CA SER A 96 -11.06 -17.21 -4.62
C SER A 96 -11.83 -17.26 -3.30
N ILE A 97 -12.95 -17.95 -3.31
CA ILE A 97 -13.70 -18.23 -2.09
C ILE A 97 -12.91 -19.10 -1.10
N ASP A 98 -12.09 -20.02 -1.62
CA ASP A 98 -11.30 -20.92 -0.80
C ASP A 98 -10.15 -20.18 -0.11
N ASP A 99 -9.49 -19.23 -0.80
CA ASP A 99 -8.48 -18.35 -0.18
C ASP A 99 -9.05 -17.61 1.04
N ILE A 100 -10.28 -17.11 0.91
CA ILE A 100 -10.97 -16.38 1.99
C ILE A 100 -11.41 -17.33 3.13
N ARG A 101 -11.94 -18.49 2.80
CA ARG A 101 -12.39 -19.47 3.79
C ARG A 101 -11.22 -19.97 4.63
N GLU A 102 -10.14 -20.36 3.99
CA GLU A 102 -8.99 -20.94 4.67
C GLU A 102 -8.24 -19.92 5.52
N GLN A 103 -7.95 -18.75 4.95
CA GLN A 103 -7.07 -17.78 5.58
C GLN A 103 -7.78 -16.78 6.49
N ILE A 104 -9.10 -16.59 6.34
CA ILE A 104 -9.87 -15.67 7.19
C ILE A 104 -10.93 -16.43 7.97
N ASN A 105 -11.92 -17.05 7.31
CA ASN A 105 -13.12 -17.56 8.02
C ASN A 105 -12.82 -18.68 8.99
N ASN A 106 -11.91 -19.60 8.63
CA ASN A 106 -11.51 -20.70 9.50
C ASN A 106 -10.55 -20.27 10.60
N ASP A 107 -9.71 -19.27 10.31
CA ASP A 107 -8.68 -18.80 11.24
C ASP A 107 -9.20 -17.75 12.23
N ILE A 108 -10.23 -16.98 11.86
CA ILE A 108 -10.74 -15.86 12.68
C ILE A 108 -11.40 -16.31 13.98
N VAL A 109 -11.83 -17.57 14.07
CA VAL A 109 -12.39 -18.15 15.30
C VAL A 109 -11.33 -18.43 16.36
N ILE A 110 -10.07 -18.49 15.95
CA ILE A 110 -8.91 -18.69 16.83
C ILE A 110 -8.50 -17.34 17.39
N LYS A 111 -8.48 -17.19 18.71
CA LYS A 111 -8.07 -15.95 19.39
C LYS A 111 -6.62 -15.56 19.04
N PRO A 112 -6.28 -14.27 19.13
CA PRO A 112 -4.90 -13.80 18.97
C PRO A 112 -3.94 -14.55 19.92
N TYR A 113 -2.75 -14.81 19.43
CA TYR A 113 -1.72 -15.55 20.16
C TYR A 113 -1.02 -14.68 21.21
N SER A 114 -0.65 -13.47 20.85
CA SER A 114 0.21 -12.62 21.70
C SER A 114 -0.31 -11.20 21.90
N SER A 115 -1.40 -10.81 21.26
CA SER A 115 -1.85 -9.42 21.19
C SER A 115 -3.36 -9.28 21.45
N LYS A 116 -3.84 -8.04 21.53
CA LYS A 116 -5.27 -7.73 21.66
C LYS A 116 -6.06 -8.02 20.39
N TYR A 117 -5.44 -7.76 19.23
CA TYR A 117 -6.10 -7.84 17.92
C TYR A 117 -5.49 -8.93 17.05
N LYS A 118 -6.32 -9.54 16.22
CA LYS A 118 -5.93 -10.40 15.11
C LYS A 118 -6.26 -9.68 13.81
N ILE A 119 -5.26 -9.43 12.99
CA ILE A 119 -5.37 -8.50 11.87
C ILE A 119 -5.17 -9.25 10.57
N TYR A 120 -6.11 -9.07 9.64
CA TYR A 120 -6.06 -9.64 8.30
C TYR A 120 -5.85 -8.51 7.30
N ILE A 121 -4.73 -8.52 6.60
CA ILE A 121 -4.48 -7.61 5.47
C ILE A 121 -4.75 -8.37 4.20
N VAL A 122 -5.67 -7.88 3.38
CA VAL A 122 -6.05 -8.45 2.09
C VAL A 122 -5.53 -7.55 0.99
N PRO A 123 -4.34 -7.83 0.43
CA PRO A 123 -3.80 -7.10 -0.72
C PRO A 123 -4.68 -7.33 -1.94
N ASP A 124 -4.65 -6.40 -2.90
CA ASP A 124 -5.35 -6.51 -4.19
C ASP A 124 -6.80 -7.01 -4.06
N ALA A 125 -7.50 -6.50 -3.05
CA ALA A 125 -8.86 -6.93 -2.71
C ALA A 125 -9.90 -6.64 -3.81
N ASP A 126 -9.54 -5.82 -4.81
CA ASP A 126 -10.31 -5.67 -6.06
C ASP A 126 -10.29 -6.93 -6.93
N MET A 127 -9.41 -7.89 -6.66
CA MET A 127 -9.39 -9.20 -7.33
C MET A 127 -10.31 -10.24 -6.68
N MET A 128 -11.00 -9.91 -5.58
CA MET A 128 -11.95 -10.83 -4.95
C MET A 128 -13.12 -11.15 -5.86
N SER A 129 -13.35 -12.44 -6.10
CA SER A 129 -14.57 -12.88 -6.77
C SER A 129 -15.82 -12.52 -5.95
N VAL A 130 -16.98 -12.42 -6.59
CA VAL A 130 -18.26 -12.17 -5.91
C VAL A 130 -18.54 -13.23 -4.85
N GLN A 131 -18.16 -14.49 -5.11
CA GLN A 131 -18.30 -15.59 -4.17
C GLN A 131 -17.38 -15.41 -2.94
N ALA A 132 -16.15 -14.93 -3.14
CA ALA A 132 -15.22 -14.62 -2.05
C ALA A 132 -15.75 -13.49 -1.17
N GLN A 133 -16.29 -12.44 -1.78
CA GLN A 133 -16.91 -11.32 -1.07
C GLN A 133 -18.13 -11.81 -0.25
N ASN A 134 -19.00 -12.62 -0.84
CA ASN A 134 -20.17 -13.18 -0.13
C ASN A 134 -19.76 -14.08 1.05
N ALA A 135 -18.65 -14.84 0.94
CA ALA A 135 -18.14 -15.65 2.02
C ALA A 135 -17.67 -14.84 3.24
N LEU A 136 -17.31 -13.57 3.04
CA LEU A 136 -16.90 -12.66 4.11
C LEU A 136 -18.08 -11.97 4.82
N LEU A 137 -19.27 -11.93 4.22
CA LEU A 137 -20.38 -11.13 4.75
C LEU A 137 -20.70 -11.47 6.20
N LYS A 138 -20.84 -12.76 6.54
CA LYS A 138 -21.12 -13.18 7.91
C LYS A 138 -20.02 -12.73 8.89
N THR A 139 -18.78 -12.83 8.49
CA THR A 139 -17.62 -12.45 9.30
C THR A 139 -17.56 -10.93 9.52
N ILE A 140 -17.96 -10.13 8.54
CA ILE A 140 -18.01 -8.68 8.65
C ILE A 140 -19.25 -8.20 9.41
N GLU A 141 -20.35 -8.95 9.37
CA GLU A 141 -21.59 -8.62 10.09
C GLU A 141 -21.49 -8.93 11.59
N GLU A 142 -20.88 -10.06 11.93
CA GLU A 142 -20.73 -10.53 13.31
C GLU A 142 -19.25 -10.82 13.62
N PRO A 143 -18.38 -9.82 13.58
CA PRO A 143 -16.94 -10.01 13.77
C PRO A 143 -16.62 -10.32 15.23
N PRO A 144 -15.66 -11.22 15.52
CA PRO A 144 -15.09 -11.32 16.86
C PRO A 144 -14.49 -9.97 17.27
N ALA A 145 -14.66 -9.61 18.56
CA ALA A 145 -14.22 -8.30 19.07
C ALA A 145 -12.73 -8.00 18.89
N TYR A 146 -11.92 -8.99 18.65
CA TYR A 146 -10.48 -8.90 18.43
C TYR A 146 -10.09 -8.86 16.94
N ALA A 147 -11.02 -9.07 16.02
CA ALA A 147 -10.71 -9.17 14.60
C ALA A 147 -10.73 -7.82 13.90
N VAL A 148 -9.70 -7.56 13.10
CA VAL A 148 -9.61 -6.38 12.23
C VAL A 148 -9.24 -6.83 10.82
N ILE A 149 -10.04 -6.47 9.83
CA ILE A 149 -9.80 -6.79 8.41
C ILE A 149 -9.48 -5.51 7.66
N ILE A 150 -8.38 -5.47 6.92
CA ILE A 150 -7.92 -4.31 6.15
C ILE A 150 -7.82 -4.71 4.68
N PHE A 151 -8.74 -4.25 3.87
CA PHE A 151 -8.72 -4.45 2.42
C PHE A 151 -7.90 -3.36 1.74
N LEU A 152 -6.98 -3.75 0.86
CA LEU A 152 -6.22 -2.84 0.01
C LEU A 152 -6.75 -2.95 -1.42
N THR A 153 -7.20 -1.85 -1.99
CA THR A 153 -7.81 -1.86 -3.33
C THR A 153 -7.41 -0.64 -4.16
N ASN A 154 -7.38 -0.82 -5.46
CA ASN A 154 -7.24 0.29 -6.42
C ASN A 154 -8.60 0.82 -6.87
N ASN A 155 -9.66 0.04 -6.68
CA ASN A 155 -11.03 0.40 -7.07
C ASN A 155 -12.04 -0.15 -6.05
N ALA A 156 -12.53 0.72 -5.18
CA ALA A 156 -13.56 0.34 -4.22
C ALA A 156 -14.92 0.01 -4.85
N GLY A 157 -15.16 0.42 -6.10
CA GLY A 157 -16.41 0.16 -6.80
C GLY A 157 -16.68 -1.32 -7.15
N VAL A 158 -15.67 -2.19 -6.99
CA VAL A 158 -15.83 -3.64 -7.21
C VAL A 158 -16.43 -4.37 -6.00
N PHE A 159 -16.43 -3.72 -4.84
CA PHE A 159 -17.02 -4.32 -3.65
C PHE A 159 -18.55 -4.29 -3.68
N LEU A 160 -19.14 -5.33 -3.13
CA LEU A 160 -20.58 -5.39 -2.91
C LEU A 160 -21.03 -4.25 -1.98
N PRO A 161 -22.18 -3.62 -2.23
CA PRO A 161 -22.72 -2.57 -1.35
C PRO A 161 -22.86 -3.01 0.12
N THR A 162 -23.12 -4.29 0.33
CA THR A 162 -23.21 -4.92 1.65
C THR A 162 -21.88 -4.90 2.42
N ILE A 163 -20.74 -5.03 1.74
CA ILE A 163 -19.40 -4.89 2.32
C ILE A 163 -19.10 -3.40 2.57
N LEU A 164 -19.33 -2.55 1.56
CA LEU A 164 -19.05 -1.12 1.66
C LEU A 164 -19.78 -0.45 2.84
N SER A 165 -21.02 -0.85 3.11
CA SER A 165 -21.83 -0.30 4.21
C SER A 165 -21.32 -0.65 5.62
N ARG A 166 -20.44 -1.65 5.73
CA ARG A 166 -19.91 -2.16 7.01
C ARG A 166 -18.43 -1.89 7.21
N CYS A 167 -17.77 -1.31 6.23
CA CYS A 167 -16.35 -1.00 6.27
C CYS A 167 -16.11 0.51 6.38
N VAL A 168 -15.08 0.88 7.12
CA VAL A 168 -14.58 2.26 7.11
C VAL A 168 -13.75 2.48 5.85
N MET A 169 -14.20 3.40 4.99
CA MET A 169 -13.50 3.75 3.75
C MET A 169 -12.45 4.83 3.99
N LEU A 170 -11.20 4.52 3.72
CA LEU A 170 -10.06 5.44 3.79
C LEU A 170 -9.47 5.61 2.38
N SER A 171 -9.75 6.76 1.74
CA SER A 171 -9.34 7.02 0.36
C SER A 171 -8.05 7.83 0.31
N LEU A 172 -6.99 7.19 -0.19
CA LEU A 172 -5.68 7.80 -0.40
C LEU A 172 -5.72 8.64 -1.69
N LYS A 173 -5.72 9.95 -1.54
CA LYS A 173 -5.71 10.89 -2.67
C LYS A 173 -4.29 11.15 -3.14
N PRO A 174 -4.08 11.55 -4.42
CA PRO A 174 -2.77 11.96 -4.91
C PRO A 174 -2.12 13.03 -4.02
N VAL A 175 -0.85 12.85 -3.71
CA VAL A 175 -0.05 13.78 -2.90
C VAL A 175 0.50 14.89 -3.80
N LYS A 176 0.59 16.11 -3.29
CA LYS A 176 1.17 17.25 -4.03
C LYS A 176 2.63 16.95 -4.39
N ASN A 177 3.03 17.26 -5.64
CA ASN A 177 4.37 17.01 -6.14
C ASN A 177 5.45 17.60 -5.24
N GLN A 178 5.25 18.81 -4.73
CA GLN A 178 6.22 19.47 -3.86
C GLN A 178 6.52 18.67 -2.60
N VAL A 179 5.51 18.06 -1.98
CA VAL A 179 5.68 17.22 -0.79
C VAL A 179 6.49 15.96 -1.13
N ILE A 180 6.28 15.39 -2.32
CA ILE A 180 7.05 14.23 -2.81
C ILE A 180 8.50 14.65 -3.08
N VAL A 181 8.73 15.80 -3.71
CA VAL A 181 10.08 16.33 -3.96
C VAL A 181 10.86 16.51 -2.67
N GLU A 182 10.27 17.19 -1.68
CA GLU A 182 10.90 17.39 -0.36
C GLU A 182 11.26 16.07 0.31
N TYR A 183 10.36 15.08 0.24
CA TYR A 183 10.60 13.75 0.77
C TYR A 183 11.77 13.04 0.06
N LEU A 184 11.78 13.03 -1.27
CA LEU A 184 12.83 12.39 -2.07
C LEU A 184 14.21 13.03 -1.81
N MET A 185 14.28 14.35 -1.74
CA MET A 185 15.53 15.05 -1.42
C MET A 185 16.05 14.69 -0.03
N LYS A 186 15.16 14.67 0.96
CA LYS A 186 15.52 14.39 2.36
C LYS A 186 15.88 12.92 2.60
N ASN A 187 15.06 12.00 2.13
CA ASN A 187 15.14 10.58 2.50
C ASN A 187 15.90 9.74 1.46
N CYS A 188 15.76 10.05 0.17
CA CYS A 188 16.50 9.36 -0.90
C CYS A 188 17.81 10.06 -1.25
N LYS A 189 18.05 11.28 -0.72
CA LYS A 189 19.28 12.09 -0.94
C LYS A 189 19.60 12.32 -2.42
N ILE A 190 18.57 12.43 -3.25
CA ILE A 190 18.73 12.71 -4.68
C ILE A 190 18.68 14.24 -4.94
N PRO A 191 19.33 14.73 -6.02
CA PRO A 191 19.28 16.15 -6.39
C PRO A 191 17.85 16.62 -6.69
N GLU A 192 17.60 17.91 -6.46
CA GLU A 192 16.27 18.52 -6.64
C GLU A 192 15.69 18.28 -8.04
N TYR A 193 16.49 18.50 -9.10
CA TYR A 193 16.03 18.28 -10.47
C TYR A 193 15.55 16.85 -10.74
N HIS A 194 16.23 15.85 -10.13
CA HIS A 194 15.85 14.46 -10.25
C HIS A 194 14.59 14.17 -9.43
N ALA A 195 14.49 14.72 -8.21
CA ALA A 195 13.31 14.60 -7.37
C ALA A 195 12.06 15.22 -8.04
N GLN A 196 12.18 16.38 -8.68
CA GLN A 196 11.11 17.02 -9.44
C GLN A 196 10.62 16.14 -10.60
N LEU A 197 11.56 15.54 -11.33
CA LEU A 197 11.24 14.63 -12.43
C LEU A 197 10.48 13.39 -11.92
N CYS A 198 11.03 12.70 -10.92
CA CYS A 198 10.39 11.52 -10.32
C CYS A 198 8.99 11.85 -9.78
N ALA A 199 8.80 13.00 -9.12
CA ALA A 199 7.50 13.42 -8.60
C ALA A 199 6.49 13.70 -9.72
N ALA A 200 6.92 14.32 -10.83
CA ALA A 200 6.06 14.57 -11.98
C ALA A 200 5.56 13.26 -12.63
N PHE A 201 6.47 12.31 -12.86
CA PHE A 201 6.11 11.01 -13.42
C PHE A 201 5.31 10.12 -12.46
N ALA A 202 5.48 10.31 -11.16
CA ALA A 202 4.73 9.57 -10.14
C ALA A 202 3.26 10.02 -10.04
N GLN A 203 2.89 11.22 -10.52
CA GLN A 203 1.49 11.69 -10.53
C GLN A 203 0.84 11.63 -9.15
N GLY A 204 1.55 12.12 -8.12
CA GLY A 204 1.04 12.14 -6.75
C GLY A 204 1.10 10.80 -6.00
N ARG A 205 1.83 9.81 -6.51
CA ARG A 205 2.00 8.48 -5.89
C ARG A 205 3.39 8.34 -5.26
N PRO A 206 3.54 8.53 -3.93
CA PRO A 206 4.85 8.56 -3.28
C PRO A 206 5.68 7.29 -3.48
N GLY A 207 5.06 6.11 -3.36
CA GLY A 207 5.75 4.83 -3.55
C GLY A 207 6.29 4.66 -4.98
N ARG A 208 5.53 5.15 -5.99
CA ARG A 208 6.03 5.17 -7.37
C ARG A 208 7.21 6.14 -7.52
N ALA A 209 7.15 7.30 -6.89
CA ALA A 209 8.24 8.28 -6.92
C ALA A 209 9.54 7.71 -6.34
N VAL A 210 9.46 7.01 -5.21
CA VAL A 210 10.61 6.33 -4.58
C VAL A 210 11.20 5.26 -5.50
N LYS A 211 10.35 4.46 -6.15
CA LYS A 211 10.83 3.44 -7.10
C LYS A 211 11.54 4.06 -8.30
N LEU A 212 10.95 5.10 -8.90
CA LEU A 212 11.58 5.82 -10.00
C LEU A 212 12.94 6.42 -9.57
N ALA A 213 13.02 6.97 -8.36
CA ALA A 213 14.25 7.54 -7.82
C ALA A 213 15.36 6.46 -7.58
N ALA A 214 14.96 5.23 -7.33
CA ALA A 214 15.89 4.11 -7.11
C ALA A 214 16.21 3.32 -8.39
N SER A 215 15.48 3.56 -9.50
CA SER A 215 15.66 2.82 -10.75
C SER A 215 16.82 3.39 -11.57
N PRO A 216 17.87 2.63 -11.85
CA PRO A 216 18.92 3.05 -12.78
C PRO A 216 18.38 3.22 -14.21
N ASP A 217 17.43 2.40 -14.62
CA ASP A 217 16.84 2.41 -15.96
C ASP A 217 16.08 3.71 -16.24
N PHE A 218 15.56 4.37 -15.19
CA PHE A 218 14.82 5.63 -15.35
C PHE A 218 15.68 6.77 -15.90
N GLU A 219 16.94 6.88 -15.50
CA GLU A 219 17.89 7.85 -16.05
C GLU A 219 18.24 7.52 -17.50
N GLU A 220 18.38 6.25 -17.84
CA GLU A 220 18.69 5.78 -19.19
C GLU A 220 17.54 6.06 -20.14
N ILE A 221 16.30 5.67 -19.77
CA ILE A 221 15.07 5.96 -20.51
C ILE A 221 14.90 7.47 -20.75
N LYS A 222 15.11 8.27 -19.72
CA LYS A 222 15.07 9.74 -19.84
C LYS A 222 16.06 10.25 -20.87
N SER A 223 17.31 9.75 -20.84
CA SER A 223 18.33 10.12 -21.82
C SER A 223 17.90 9.76 -23.24
N ASP A 224 17.34 8.60 -23.44
CA ASP A 224 16.90 8.11 -24.73
C ASP A 224 15.67 8.86 -25.26
N ILE A 225 14.71 9.15 -24.41
CA ILE A 225 13.57 10.03 -24.76
C ILE A 225 14.06 11.42 -25.16
N ILE A 226 15.00 12.01 -24.42
CA ILE A 226 15.56 13.34 -24.76
C ILE A 226 16.30 13.30 -26.10
N LYS A 227 17.08 12.25 -26.37
CA LYS A 227 17.76 12.06 -27.68
C LYS A 227 16.74 11.94 -28.81
N LEU A 228 15.69 11.14 -28.61
CA LEU A 228 14.62 10.94 -29.58
C LEU A 228 13.91 12.27 -29.88
N LEU A 229 13.50 13.01 -28.85
CA LEU A 229 12.83 14.29 -29.02
C LEU A 229 13.69 15.36 -29.72
N LYS A 230 15.00 15.38 -29.46
CA LYS A 230 15.95 16.29 -30.14
C LYS A 230 16.09 15.98 -31.62
N ASN A 231 15.97 14.70 -32.00
CA ASN A 231 16.22 14.24 -33.36
C ASN A 231 14.95 13.98 -34.17
N ILE A 232 13.76 14.12 -33.55
CA ILE A 232 12.47 13.73 -34.15
C ILE A 232 12.19 14.37 -35.51
N HIS A 233 12.67 15.61 -35.74
CA HIS A 233 12.49 16.30 -37.01
C HIS A 233 13.36 15.75 -38.16
N ASN A 234 14.39 14.97 -37.81
CA ASN A 234 15.36 14.40 -38.77
C ASN A 234 15.25 12.88 -38.89
N MET A 235 14.29 12.26 -38.18
CA MET A 235 14.12 10.80 -38.19
C MET A 235 13.07 10.36 -39.21
N GLU A 236 13.34 9.24 -39.88
CA GLU A 236 12.33 8.55 -40.68
C GLU A 236 11.32 7.82 -39.76
N LEU A 237 10.10 7.58 -40.27
CA LEU A 237 9.03 6.91 -39.53
C LEU A 237 9.43 5.52 -38.99
N THR A 238 10.28 4.82 -39.75
CA THR A 238 10.83 3.49 -39.39
C THR A 238 11.74 3.56 -38.16
N ASP A 239 12.63 4.56 -38.14
CA ASP A 239 13.58 4.76 -37.04
C ASP A 239 12.87 5.26 -35.77
N LEU A 240 11.87 6.11 -35.94
CA LEU A 240 11.01 6.55 -34.83
C LEU A 240 10.27 5.38 -34.21
N ALA A 241 9.68 4.50 -35.03
CA ALA A 241 8.97 3.31 -34.54
C ALA A 241 9.91 2.33 -33.82
N ALA A 242 11.14 2.15 -34.33
CA ALA A 242 12.15 1.31 -33.66
C ALA A 242 12.55 1.89 -32.30
N SER A 243 12.85 3.20 -32.23
CA SER A 243 13.23 3.88 -31.00
C SER A 243 12.11 3.86 -29.93
N ILE A 244 10.83 4.00 -30.34
CA ILE A 244 9.69 3.86 -29.44
C ILE A 244 9.57 2.44 -28.91
N LYS A 245 9.84 1.43 -29.74
CA LYS A 245 9.81 0.02 -29.34
C LYS A 245 10.89 -0.28 -28.32
N ASP A 246 12.11 0.26 -28.50
CA ASP A 246 13.21 0.09 -27.56
C ASP A 246 12.86 0.72 -26.20
N ILE A 247 12.28 1.93 -26.19
CA ILE A 247 11.82 2.58 -24.96
C ILE A 247 10.72 1.76 -24.25
N ASN A 248 9.82 1.13 -25.00
CA ASN A 248 8.77 0.26 -24.42
C ASN A 248 9.30 -1.07 -23.87
N ASN A 249 10.50 -1.49 -24.24
CA ASN A 249 11.14 -2.69 -23.70
C ASN A 249 11.73 -2.49 -22.30
N TYR A 250 11.89 -1.24 -21.84
CA TYR A 250 12.26 -0.98 -20.45
C TYR A 250 11.08 -1.37 -19.53
N ASP A 251 11.28 -2.40 -18.75
CA ASP A 251 10.30 -2.83 -17.75
C ASP A 251 10.35 -1.91 -16.51
N ILE A 252 9.62 -0.79 -16.59
CA ILE A 252 9.31 0.01 -15.40
C ILE A 252 8.09 -0.62 -14.72
N SER A 253 8.09 -1.94 -14.57
CA SER A 253 7.05 -2.60 -13.82
C SER A 253 7.11 -2.12 -12.37
N VAL A 254 6.14 -1.31 -12.00
CA VAL A 254 5.93 -0.87 -10.62
C VAL A 254 5.21 -2.00 -9.91
N ASP A 255 5.85 -3.16 -9.80
CA ASP A 255 5.36 -4.24 -8.99
C ASP A 255 5.35 -3.82 -7.52
N ASP A 256 4.29 -4.20 -6.83
CA ASP A 256 3.96 -3.71 -5.50
C ASP A 256 5.06 -3.93 -4.46
N CYS A 257 5.42 -2.82 -3.81
CA CYS A 257 5.93 -2.86 -2.42
C CYS A 257 4.79 -2.63 -1.47
#